data_ae85eeb2e29ee29774115b2ad6ea6778
#
_entry.id   ae85eeb2e29ee29774115b2ad6ea6778
#
_cell.length_a   1.000
_cell.length_b   1.000
_cell.length_c   1.000
_cell.angle_alpha   90.00
_cell.angle_beta   90.00
_cell.angle_gamma   90.00
#
_symmetry.space_group_name_H-M   'P 1'
#
loop_
_entity.id
_entity.type
_entity.pdbx_description
1 polymer ?
#
loop_
_entity_poly.entity_id
_entity_poly.type
_entity_poly.pdbx_seq_one_letter_code
_entity_poly.pdbx_strand_id
1 'polypeptide(L)'
;MPKSIKKRTSKKVTGTETDVKEKLASLKDTLHERRKTVLRYGAIILVVLLAIPAFLFYDYTSRKKAKALEYDAYKIYQNIYQTQPLPSDERYKKALDIFKKSYETKKTPSVLLYIAGCYYELGNYDEAIRTLKDFTQRYEDEDDLIPLAYEKLAMAYERKSDTKEALKALESLYNLKGYIYKDLALIESARLLEKEGKTDEAMKKYKELSEKFPNSPFSDEAKAKLGGKKEG
;
A
#
# COMPACT_ATOMS: atom_id res chain seq x y z
N MET A 1 28.86 24.32 -77.07
CA MET A 1 29.75 23.30 -76.49
C MET A 1 29.06 22.69 -75.28
N PRO A 2 28.69 21.43 -75.31
CA PRO A 2 27.97 20.76 -74.17
C PRO A 2 29.00 20.32 -73.15
N LYS A 3 28.71 20.60 -71.86
CA LYS A 3 29.51 20.16 -70.68
C LYS A 3 29.31 18.66 -70.43
N SER A 4 30.43 17.91 -70.35
CA SER A 4 30.44 16.45 -70.05
C SER A 4 29.96 16.19 -68.62
N ILE A 5 29.01 15.29 -68.52
CA ILE A 5 28.47 14.77 -67.26
C ILE A 5 29.46 13.75 -66.67
N LYS A 6 30.12 14.09 -65.55
CA LYS A 6 30.94 13.14 -64.80
C LYS A 6 30.04 12.06 -64.19
N LYS A 7 30.18 10.83 -64.63
CA LYS A 7 29.57 9.63 -64.04
C LYS A 7 30.10 9.47 -62.61
N ARG A 8 29.19 9.56 -61.62
CA ARG A 8 29.46 9.26 -60.21
C ARG A 8 29.63 7.73 -60.09
N THR A 9 30.86 7.27 -59.94
CA THR A 9 31.18 5.88 -59.66
C THR A 9 30.69 5.54 -58.27
N SER A 10 29.67 4.71 -58.14
CA SER A 10 29.26 4.11 -56.88
C SER A 10 30.41 3.23 -56.39
N LYS A 11 30.98 3.58 -55.20
CA LYS A 11 31.86 2.67 -54.47
C LYS A 11 31.04 1.41 -54.11
N LYS A 12 31.28 0.31 -54.81
CA LYS A 12 30.84 -1.02 -54.43
C LYS A 12 31.49 -1.32 -53.06
N VAL A 13 30.69 -1.43 -52.01
CA VAL A 13 31.12 -2.02 -50.72
C VAL A 13 31.20 -3.53 -50.99
N THR A 14 32.36 -3.94 -51.47
CA THR A 14 32.75 -5.36 -51.43
C THR A 14 33.31 -5.62 -50.03
N GLY A 15 32.44 -5.77 -49.03
CA GLY A 15 32.76 -6.58 -47.89
C GLY A 15 32.83 -8.01 -48.42
N THR A 16 34.03 -8.45 -48.78
CA THR A 16 34.30 -9.71 -49.42
C THR A 16 33.92 -10.83 -48.46
N GLU A 17 33.36 -11.94 -48.97
CA GLU A 17 33.10 -13.20 -48.19
C GLU A 17 34.35 -13.62 -47.38
N THR A 18 35.56 -13.21 -47.81
CA THR A 18 36.82 -13.35 -47.10
C THR A 18 36.85 -12.60 -45.77
N ASP A 19 36.40 -11.31 -45.69
CA ASP A 19 36.38 -10.55 -44.43
C ASP A 19 35.41 -11.16 -43.39
N VAL A 20 34.30 -11.72 -43.83
CA VAL A 20 33.36 -12.42 -42.95
C VAL A 20 33.94 -13.75 -42.46
N LYS A 21 34.62 -14.50 -43.34
CA LYS A 21 35.27 -15.75 -42.98
C LYS A 21 36.43 -15.54 -42.02
N GLU A 22 37.26 -14.51 -42.22
CA GLU A 22 38.37 -14.17 -41.30
C GLU A 22 37.82 -13.72 -39.93
N LYS A 23 36.78 -12.91 -39.87
CA LYS A 23 36.14 -12.51 -38.62
C LYS A 23 35.51 -13.71 -37.89
N LEU A 24 34.87 -14.62 -38.62
CA LEU A 24 34.31 -15.84 -38.05
C LEU A 24 35.44 -16.80 -37.50
N ALA A 25 36.57 -16.93 -38.23
CA ALA A 25 37.69 -17.67 -37.76
C ALA A 25 38.32 -17.08 -36.51
N SER A 26 38.55 -15.77 -36.47
CA SER A 26 39.13 -15.08 -35.29
C SER A 26 38.19 -15.17 -34.06
N LEU A 27 36.87 -15.10 -34.28
CA LEU A 27 35.87 -15.30 -33.21
C LEU A 27 35.91 -16.73 -32.68
N LYS A 28 36.05 -17.74 -33.57
CA LYS A 28 36.13 -19.14 -33.19
C LYS A 28 37.40 -19.42 -32.36
N ASP A 29 38.56 -18.87 -32.74
CA ASP A 29 39.81 -19.01 -32.03
C ASP A 29 39.74 -18.31 -30.67
N THR A 30 39.22 -17.12 -30.57
CA THR A 30 38.98 -16.39 -29.31
C THR A 30 38.03 -17.15 -28.38
N LEU A 31 36.96 -17.73 -28.93
CA LEU A 31 36.04 -18.57 -28.17
C LEU A 31 36.69 -19.85 -27.66
N HIS A 32 37.62 -20.44 -28.44
CA HIS A 32 38.33 -21.64 -28.04
C HIS A 32 39.32 -21.35 -26.91
N GLU A 33 40.09 -20.28 -27.02
CA GLU A 33 41.04 -19.84 -25.97
C GLU A 33 40.33 -19.47 -24.66
N ARG A 34 39.17 -18.85 -24.75
CA ARG A 34 38.38 -18.40 -23.58
C ARG A 34 37.24 -19.33 -23.23
N ARG A 35 37.23 -20.56 -23.70
CA ARG A 35 36.15 -21.54 -23.55
C ARG A 35 35.61 -21.64 -22.11
N LYS A 36 36.50 -21.72 -21.11
CA LYS A 36 36.09 -21.80 -19.71
C LYS A 36 35.36 -20.54 -19.22
N THR A 37 35.81 -19.37 -19.67
CA THR A 37 35.22 -18.07 -19.34
C THR A 37 33.88 -17.90 -20.03
N VAL A 38 33.79 -18.20 -21.31
CA VAL A 38 32.56 -18.15 -22.11
C VAL A 38 31.50 -19.11 -21.55
N LEU A 39 31.90 -20.33 -21.17
CA LEU A 39 30.98 -21.29 -20.55
C LEU A 39 30.46 -20.79 -19.19
N ARG A 40 31.32 -20.18 -18.36
CA ARG A 40 30.89 -19.63 -17.07
C ARG A 40 29.89 -18.51 -17.26
N TYR A 41 30.15 -17.51 -18.08
CA TYR A 41 29.24 -16.43 -18.34
C TYR A 41 27.96 -16.88 -19.08
N GLY A 42 28.09 -17.80 -20.01
CA GLY A 42 26.95 -18.43 -20.70
C GLY A 42 26.03 -19.16 -19.73
N ALA A 43 26.59 -19.90 -18.77
CA ALA A 43 25.84 -20.58 -17.73
C ALA A 43 25.10 -19.55 -16.81
N ILE A 44 25.80 -18.48 -16.40
CA ILE A 44 25.18 -17.41 -15.60
C ILE A 44 24.02 -16.75 -16.35
N ILE A 45 24.23 -16.39 -17.61
CA ILE A 45 23.18 -15.79 -18.46
C ILE A 45 22.00 -16.75 -18.59
N LEU A 46 22.26 -18.02 -18.83
CA LEU A 46 21.19 -19.04 -18.93
C LEU A 46 20.37 -19.15 -17.64
N VAL A 47 21.06 -19.18 -16.48
CA VAL A 47 20.38 -19.20 -15.16
C VAL A 47 19.52 -17.97 -14.97
N VAL A 48 20.02 -16.78 -15.31
CA VAL A 48 19.26 -15.52 -15.22
C VAL A 48 18.05 -15.54 -16.15
N LEU A 49 18.24 -15.99 -17.40
CA LEU A 49 17.18 -16.11 -18.40
C LEU A 49 16.05 -17.06 -17.98
N LEU A 50 16.36 -18.10 -17.20
CA LEU A 50 15.35 -19.02 -16.66
C LEU A 50 14.74 -18.54 -15.34
N ALA A 51 15.55 -17.93 -14.48
CA ALA A 51 15.13 -17.48 -13.16
C ALA A 51 14.12 -16.32 -13.22
N ILE A 52 14.34 -15.35 -14.14
CA ILE A 52 13.45 -14.18 -14.26
C ILE A 52 12.02 -14.60 -14.66
N PRO A 53 11.78 -15.35 -15.73
CA PRO A 53 10.44 -15.82 -16.09
C PRO A 53 9.79 -16.67 -15.00
N ALA A 54 10.57 -17.57 -14.38
CA ALA A 54 10.07 -18.40 -13.28
C ALA A 54 9.62 -17.55 -12.09
N PHE A 55 10.41 -16.55 -11.72
CA PHE A 55 10.06 -15.60 -10.65
C PHE A 55 8.79 -14.80 -11.01
N LEU A 56 8.69 -14.25 -12.23
CA LEU A 56 7.53 -13.50 -12.68
C LEU A 56 6.26 -14.37 -12.71
N PHE A 57 6.37 -15.62 -13.16
CA PHE A 57 5.27 -16.58 -13.14
C PHE A 57 4.83 -16.91 -11.71
N TYR A 58 5.78 -17.16 -10.82
CA TYR A 58 5.51 -17.39 -9.40
C TYR A 58 4.82 -16.17 -8.74
N ASP A 59 5.34 -14.96 -8.98
CA ASP A 59 4.76 -13.72 -8.45
C ASP A 59 3.34 -13.48 -8.98
N TYR A 60 3.12 -13.68 -10.29
CA TYR A 60 1.81 -13.58 -10.91
C TYR A 60 0.79 -14.56 -10.30
N THR A 61 1.16 -15.83 -10.17
CA THR A 61 0.28 -16.86 -9.60
C THR A 61 -0.01 -16.61 -8.13
N SER A 62 0.99 -16.17 -7.35
CA SER A 62 0.85 -15.82 -5.94
C SER A 62 -0.08 -14.61 -5.76
N ARG A 63 0.08 -13.56 -6.58
CA ARG A 63 -0.82 -12.40 -6.58
C ARG A 63 -2.27 -12.80 -6.88
N LYS A 64 -2.48 -13.64 -7.90
CA LYS A 64 -3.82 -14.10 -8.27
C LYS A 64 -4.47 -14.90 -7.15
N LYS A 65 -3.71 -15.81 -6.52
CA LYS A 65 -4.18 -16.60 -5.37
C LYS A 65 -4.49 -15.73 -4.16
N ALA A 66 -3.61 -14.80 -3.82
CA ALA A 66 -3.82 -13.88 -2.69
C ALA A 66 -5.08 -13.02 -2.90
N LYS A 67 -5.26 -12.44 -4.11
CA LYS A 67 -6.46 -11.67 -4.44
C LYS A 67 -7.76 -12.48 -4.35
N ALA A 68 -7.73 -13.74 -4.77
CA ALA A 68 -8.91 -14.61 -4.63
C ALA A 68 -9.26 -14.84 -3.15
N LEU A 69 -8.26 -15.11 -2.31
CA LEU A 69 -8.44 -15.26 -0.86
C LEU A 69 -8.91 -13.95 -0.22
N GLU A 70 -8.34 -12.80 -0.59
CA GLU A 70 -8.77 -11.48 -0.12
C GLU A 70 -10.24 -11.23 -0.44
N TYR A 71 -10.66 -11.50 -1.68
CA TYR A 71 -12.05 -11.32 -2.09
C TYR A 71 -13.01 -12.26 -1.33
N ASP A 72 -12.63 -13.52 -1.13
CA ASP A 72 -13.44 -14.46 -0.35
C ASP A 72 -13.56 -14.04 1.11
N ALA A 73 -12.46 -13.60 1.73
CA ALA A 73 -12.45 -13.05 3.08
C ALA A 73 -13.31 -11.79 3.19
N TYR A 74 -13.21 -10.89 2.22
CA TYR A 74 -13.98 -9.64 2.18
C TYR A 74 -15.49 -9.89 2.11
N LYS A 75 -15.94 -10.85 1.28
CA LYS A 75 -17.37 -11.24 1.23
C LYS A 75 -17.89 -11.69 2.59
N ILE A 76 -17.08 -12.47 3.31
CA ILE A 76 -17.43 -12.94 4.65
C ILE A 76 -17.41 -11.76 5.64
N TYR A 77 -16.37 -10.96 5.63
CA TYR A 77 -16.20 -9.78 6.49
C TYR A 77 -17.37 -8.81 6.37
N GLN A 78 -17.81 -8.53 5.15
CA GLN A 78 -18.92 -7.59 4.85
C GLN A 78 -20.30 -8.26 4.87
N ASN A 79 -20.37 -9.57 5.12
CA ASN A 79 -21.62 -10.34 5.06
C ASN A 79 -22.36 -10.23 3.71
N ILE A 80 -21.59 -10.20 2.60
CA ILE A 80 -22.11 -10.05 1.24
C ILE A 80 -22.31 -11.44 0.63
N TYR A 81 -23.43 -11.64 -0.07
CA TYR A 81 -23.76 -12.90 -0.77
C TYR A 81 -23.81 -14.15 0.13
N GLN A 82 -24.13 -13.99 1.41
CA GLN A 82 -24.35 -15.10 2.31
C GLN A 82 -25.83 -15.52 2.28
N THR A 83 -26.09 -16.79 1.98
CA THR A 83 -27.45 -17.36 2.06
C THR A 83 -27.95 -17.44 3.51
N GLN A 84 -27.03 -17.61 4.45
CA GLN A 84 -27.32 -17.56 5.90
C GLN A 84 -26.24 -16.67 6.56
N PRO A 85 -26.62 -15.54 7.17
CA PRO A 85 -25.70 -14.68 7.87
C PRO A 85 -25.07 -15.41 9.07
N LEU A 86 -23.75 -15.38 9.17
CA LEU A 86 -23.03 -15.87 10.33
C LEU A 86 -23.15 -14.87 11.49
N PRO A 87 -23.17 -15.33 12.75
CA PRO A 87 -22.96 -14.47 13.91
C PRO A 87 -21.68 -13.64 13.77
N SER A 88 -21.68 -12.40 14.28
CA SER A 88 -20.56 -11.46 14.09
C SER A 88 -19.20 -12.06 14.45
N ASP A 89 -19.09 -12.70 15.61
CA ASP A 89 -17.83 -13.27 16.07
C ASP A 89 -17.32 -14.40 15.16
N GLU A 90 -18.21 -15.28 14.72
CA GLU A 90 -17.86 -16.38 13.83
C GLU A 90 -17.45 -15.86 12.45
N ARG A 91 -18.17 -14.86 11.98
CA ARG A 91 -17.90 -14.17 10.71
C ARG A 91 -16.50 -13.56 10.71
N TYR A 92 -16.18 -12.76 11.73
CA TYR A 92 -14.88 -12.10 11.80
C TYR A 92 -13.72 -13.08 12.05
N LYS A 93 -13.93 -14.14 12.83
CA LYS A 93 -12.94 -15.23 12.98
C LYS A 93 -12.64 -15.89 11.64
N LYS A 94 -13.69 -16.28 10.90
CA LYS A 94 -13.54 -16.91 9.58
C LYS A 94 -12.88 -15.99 8.57
N ALA A 95 -13.27 -14.71 8.51
CA ALA A 95 -12.64 -13.72 7.65
C ALA A 95 -11.16 -13.53 7.99
N LEU A 96 -10.83 -13.41 9.28
CA LEU A 96 -9.46 -13.27 9.78
C LEU A 96 -8.55 -14.40 9.31
N ASP A 97 -9.02 -15.66 9.42
CA ASP A 97 -8.23 -16.83 9.01
C ASP A 97 -7.92 -16.81 7.50
N ILE A 98 -8.89 -16.38 6.68
CA ILE A 98 -8.68 -16.31 5.23
C ILE A 98 -7.82 -15.08 4.87
N PHE A 99 -8.00 -13.93 5.52
CA PHE A 99 -7.13 -12.77 5.33
C PHE A 99 -5.67 -13.09 5.70
N LYS A 100 -5.43 -13.82 6.78
CA LYS A 100 -4.07 -14.26 7.15
C LYS A 100 -3.45 -15.14 6.05
N LYS A 101 -4.18 -16.11 5.51
CA LYS A 101 -3.72 -16.95 4.39
C LYS A 101 -3.42 -16.12 3.13
N SER A 102 -4.25 -15.10 2.86
CA SER A 102 -3.99 -14.13 1.77
C SER A 102 -2.68 -13.39 1.99
N TYR A 103 -2.48 -12.83 3.20
CA TYR A 103 -1.29 -12.06 3.55
C TYR A 103 0.00 -12.90 3.56
N GLU A 104 -0.08 -14.16 4.00
CA GLU A 104 1.04 -15.12 3.90
C GLU A 104 1.39 -15.44 2.45
N THR A 105 0.39 -15.54 1.58
CA THR A 105 0.60 -15.80 0.14
C THR A 105 1.25 -14.60 -0.55
N LYS A 106 0.76 -13.39 -0.29
CA LYS A 106 1.30 -12.13 -0.78
C LYS A 106 0.94 -11.01 0.19
N LYS A 107 1.96 -10.38 0.75
CA LYS A 107 1.78 -9.22 1.65
C LYS A 107 1.24 -8.04 0.86
N THR A 108 0.04 -7.57 1.22
CA THR A 108 -0.59 -6.37 0.65
C THR A 108 -1.09 -5.48 1.76
N PRO A 109 -1.04 -4.14 1.59
CA PRO A 109 -1.50 -3.20 2.62
C PRO A 109 -2.98 -3.37 2.93
N SER A 110 -3.85 -3.53 1.93
CA SER A 110 -5.29 -3.73 2.12
C SER A 110 -5.61 -4.91 3.05
N VAL A 111 -4.99 -6.06 2.81
CA VAL A 111 -5.21 -7.26 3.61
C VAL A 111 -4.75 -7.07 5.06
N LEU A 112 -3.62 -6.39 5.29
CA LEU A 112 -3.15 -6.13 6.66
C LEU A 112 -4.13 -5.23 7.42
N LEU A 113 -4.72 -4.25 6.74
CA LEU A 113 -5.74 -3.37 7.33
C LEU A 113 -7.03 -4.14 7.67
N TYR A 114 -7.47 -5.08 6.83
CA TYR A 114 -8.60 -5.97 7.13
C TYR A 114 -8.31 -6.91 8.29
N ILE A 115 -7.09 -7.45 8.41
CA ILE A 115 -6.67 -8.26 9.57
C ILE A 115 -6.81 -7.44 10.85
N ALA A 116 -6.33 -6.20 10.86
CA ALA A 116 -6.49 -5.30 11.99
C ALA A 116 -7.97 -5.01 12.31
N GLY A 117 -8.79 -4.81 11.27
CA GLY A 117 -10.23 -4.64 11.40
C GLY A 117 -10.91 -5.87 12.03
N CYS A 118 -10.54 -7.07 11.59
CA CYS A 118 -11.07 -8.31 12.20
C CYS A 118 -10.71 -8.42 13.68
N TYR A 119 -9.47 -8.11 14.06
CA TYR A 119 -9.07 -8.09 15.46
C TYR A 119 -9.86 -7.07 16.28
N TYR A 120 -10.08 -5.88 15.73
CA TYR A 120 -10.88 -4.84 16.38
C TYR A 120 -12.32 -5.30 16.63
N GLU A 121 -12.98 -5.85 15.62
CA GLU A 121 -14.36 -6.34 15.71
C GLU A 121 -14.53 -7.53 16.68
N LEU A 122 -13.46 -8.32 16.85
CA LEU A 122 -13.40 -9.42 17.82
C LEU A 122 -13.05 -8.96 19.25
N GLY A 123 -12.86 -7.65 19.48
CA GLY A 123 -12.44 -7.11 20.77
C GLY A 123 -10.96 -7.37 21.14
N ASN A 124 -10.19 -7.92 20.22
CA ASN A 124 -8.77 -8.19 20.40
C ASN A 124 -7.95 -6.92 20.10
N TYR A 125 -8.15 -5.87 20.91
CA TYR A 125 -7.62 -4.55 20.65
C TYR A 125 -6.09 -4.48 20.67
N ASP A 126 -5.42 -5.33 21.45
CA ASP A 126 -3.95 -5.39 21.50
C ASP A 126 -3.36 -5.87 20.15
N GLU A 127 -3.96 -6.91 19.57
CA GLU A 127 -3.59 -7.41 18.26
C GLU A 127 -3.92 -6.42 17.16
N ALA A 128 -5.07 -5.73 17.25
CA ALA A 128 -5.45 -4.68 16.31
C ALA A 128 -4.40 -3.55 16.33
N ILE A 129 -4.05 -3.03 17.50
CA ILE A 129 -3.04 -1.99 17.69
C ILE A 129 -1.68 -2.42 17.14
N ARG A 130 -1.23 -3.63 17.48
CA ARG A 130 0.04 -4.16 16.97
C ARG A 130 0.06 -4.23 15.44
N THR A 131 -1.01 -4.74 14.86
CA THR A 131 -1.15 -4.87 13.40
C THR A 131 -1.20 -3.51 12.71
N LEU A 132 -1.91 -2.53 13.29
CA LEU A 132 -2.01 -1.17 12.76
C LEU A 132 -0.68 -0.41 12.89
N LYS A 133 0.07 -0.59 13.97
CA LYS A 133 1.43 -0.04 14.10
C LYS A 133 2.38 -0.65 13.06
N ASP A 134 2.33 -1.97 12.85
CA ASP A 134 3.10 -2.62 11.77
C ASP A 134 2.71 -2.05 10.40
N PHE A 135 1.40 -1.79 10.18
CA PHE A 135 0.92 -1.14 8.96
C PHE A 135 1.53 0.24 8.77
N THR A 136 1.42 1.12 9.78
CA THR A 136 1.90 2.51 9.67
C THR A 136 3.41 2.62 9.49
N GLN A 137 4.18 1.61 9.91
CA GLN A 137 5.62 1.55 9.70
C GLN A 137 6.02 1.01 8.31
N ARG A 138 5.27 0.03 7.80
CA ARG A 138 5.61 -0.64 6.51
C ARG A 138 5.05 0.04 5.29
N TYR A 139 3.94 0.73 5.45
CA TYR A 139 3.11 1.26 4.37
C TYR A 139 2.84 2.76 4.58
N GLU A 140 3.85 3.49 5.05
CA GLU A 140 3.76 4.94 5.29
C GLU A 140 3.49 5.75 4.02
N ASP A 141 3.86 5.21 2.85
CA ASP A 141 3.67 5.83 1.53
C ASP A 141 2.33 5.46 0.87
N GLU A 142 1.47 4.68 1.53
CA GLU A 142 0.15 4.30 1.01
C GLU A 142 -0.88 5.41 1.33
N ASP A 143 -0.81 6.50 0.59
CA ASP A 143 -1.58 7.74 0.83
C ASP A 143 -3.09 7.51 1.01
N ASP A 144 -3.67 6.51 0.34
CA ASP A 144 -5.11 6.20 0.43
C ASP A 144 -5.47 5.37 1.67
N LEU A 145 -4.55 4.60 2.23
CA LEU A 145 -4.81 3.65 3.31
C LEU A 145 -4.24 4.08 4.65
N ILE A 146 -3.18 4.87 4.66
CA ILE A 146 -2.52 5.32 5.88
C ILE A 146 -3.46 6.15 6.79
N PRO A 147 -4.37 7.01 6.26
CA PRO A 147 -5.34 7.71 7.10
C PRO A 147 -6.29 6.75 7.82
N LEU A 148 -6.77 5.70 7.12
CA LEU A 148 -7.65 4.69 7.71
C LEU A 148 -6.94 3.87 8.81
N ALA A 149 -5.63 3.66 8.66
CA ALA A 149 -4.86 2.97 9.68
C ALA A 149 -4.73 3.80 10.96
N TYR A 150 -4.46 5.11 10.87
CA TYR A 150 -4.40 5.99 12.03
C TYR A 150 -5.75 6.19 12.70
N GLU A 151 -6.85 6.33 11.93
CA GLU A 151 -8.21 6.37 12.46
C GLU A 151 -8.52 5.11 13.26
N LYS A 152 -8.31 3.93 12.68
CA LYS A 152 -8.55 2.65 13.37
C LYS A 152 -7.64 2.47 14.59
N LEU A 153 -6.43 2.97 14.52
CA LEU A 153 -5.48 2.95 15.65
C LEU A 153 -6.00 3.79 16.82
N ALA A 154 -6.51 4.99 16.54
CA ALA A 154 -7.14 5.84 17.55
C ALA A 154 -8.36 5.17 18.18
N MET A 155 -9.25 4.59 17.34
CA MET A 155 -10.42 3.84 17.82
C MET A 155 -10.02 2.65 18.70
N ALA A 156 -8.99 1.89 18.33
CA ALA A 156 -8.53 0.74 19.10
C ALA A 156 -7.95 1.16 20.46
N TYR A 157 -7.21 2.27 20.54
CA TYR A 157 -6.75 2.84 21.80
C TYR A 157 -7.89 3.39 22.67
N GLU A 158 -8.89 4.02 22.05
CA GLU A 158 -10.08 4.48 22.77
C GLU A 158 -10.83 3.30 23.43
N ARG A 159 -11.00 2.18 22.71
CA ARG A 159 -11.59 0.95 23.27
C ARG A 159 -10.82 0.40 24.46
N LYS A 160 -9.52 0.64 24.52
CA LYS A 160 -8.67 0.31 25.66
C LYS A 160 -8.63 1.40 26.75
N SER A 161 -9.37 2.49 26.59
CA SER A 161 -9.34 3.67 27.45
C SER A 161 -7.94 4.31 27.53
N ASP A 162 -7.12 4.14 26.52
CA ASP A 162 -5.82 4.80 26.36
C ASP A 162 -5.96 6.10 25.54
N THR A 163 -6.61 7.08 26.16
CA THR A 163 -6.88 8.38 25.54
C THR A 163 -5.63 9.08 25.03
N LYS A 164 -4.51 8.91 25.75
CA LYS A 164 -3.25 9.55 25.35
C LYS A 164 -2.74 9.03 24.00
N GLU A 165 -2.72 7.73 23.83
CA GLU A 165 -2.24 7.13 22.58
C GLU A 165 -3.29 7.29 21.45
N ALA A 166 -4.59 7.32 21.80
CA ALA A 166 -5.64 7.66 20.82
C ALA A 166 -5.45 9.06 20.25
N LEU A 167 -5.21 10.06 21.11
CA LEU A 167 -4.94 11.45 20.68
C LEU A 167 -3.67 11.55 19.82
N LYS A 168 -2.61 10.80 20.14
CA LYS A 168 -1.40 10.76 19.31
C LYS A 168 -1.67 10.17 17.91
N ALA A 169 -2.48 9.13 17.83
CA ALA A 169 -2.86 8.56 16.54
C ALA A 169 -3.68 9.57 15.69
N LEU A 170 -4.61 10.31 16.33
CA LEU A 170 -5.36 11.39 15.66
C LEU A 170 -4.46 12.57 15.28
N GLU A 171 -3.45 12.89 16.06
CA GLU A 171 -2.45 13.89 15.70
C GLU A 171 -1.63 13.45 14.49
N SER A 172 -1.24 12.16 14.43
CA SER A 172 -0.57 11.61 13.26
C SER A 172 -1.45 11.69 12.02
N LEU A 173 -2.74 11.38 12.14
CA LEU A 173 -3.73 11.55 11.08
C LEU A 173 -3.83 13.01 10.59
N TYR A 174 -3.90 13.97 11.54
CA TYR A 174 -3.97 15.38 11.22
C TYR A 174 -2.72 15.89 10.49
N ASN A 175 -1.55 15.35 10.81
CA ASN A 175 -0.27 15.76 10.24
C ASN A 175 0.08 15.11 8.91
N LEU A 176 -0.75 14.20 8.40
CA LEU A 176 -0.57 13.64 7.05
C LEU A 176 -0.61 14.74 5.98
N LYS A 177 0.05 14.47 4.85
CA LYS A 177 0.00 15.38 3.69
C LYS A 177 -1.43 15.50 3.16
N GLY A 178 -1.77 16.67 2.64
CA GLY A 178 -3.11 16.93 2.09
C GLY A 178 -4.14 17.41 3.13
N TYR A 179 -5.39 17.48 2.72
CA TYR A 179 -6.50 17.97 3.55
C TYR A 179 -7.48 16.89 3.98
N ILE A 180 -7.36 15.69 3.41
CA ILE A 180 -8.27 14.58 3.67
C ILE A 180 -8.10 14.11 5.12
N TYR A 181 -9.21 13.87 5.80
CA TYR A 181 -9.30 13.39 7.19
C TYR A 181 -8.77 14.34 8.29
N LYS A 182 -8.33 15.58 7.98
CA LYS A 182 -7.89 16.52 9.02
C LYS A 182 -9.04 17.02 9.88
N ASP A 183 -10.17 17.25 9.27
CA ASP A 183 -11.43 17.58 9.95
C ASP A 183 -11.92 16.41 10.82
N LEU A 184 -11.84 15.18 10.32
CA LEU A 184 -12.13 13.98 11.11
C LEU A 184 -11.19 13.87 12.32
N ALA A 185 -9.90 14.09 12.13
CA ALA A 185 -8.93 14.05 13.24
C ALA A 185 -9.24 15.09 14.31
N LEU A 186 -9.68 16.29 13.91
CA LEU A 186 -10.06 17.36 14.84
C LEU A 186 -11.33 17.03 15.62
N ILE A 187 -12.38 16.56 14.93
CA ILE A 187 -13.65 16.25 15.59
C ILE A 187 -13.51 15.08 16.56
N GLU A 188 -12.81 14.01 16.17
CA GLU A 188 -12.58 12.85 17.04
C GLU A 188 -11.69 13.21 18.24
N SER A 189 -10.65 14.05 18.02
CA SER A 189 -9.84 14.57 19.15
C SER A 189 -10.68 15.40 20.12
N ALA A 190 -11.59 16.26 19.61
CA ALA A 190 -12.46 17.07 20.43
C ALA A 190 -13.42 16.23 21.27
N ARG A 191 -14.08 15.25 20.64
CA ARG A 191 -15.00 14.31 21.31
C ARG A 191 -14.30 13.50 22.40
N LEU A 192 -13.09 13.03 22.11
CA LEU A 192 -12.30 12.25 23.05
C LEU A 192 -11.85 13.10 24.25
N LEU A 193 -11.40 14.34 24.02
CA LEU A 193 -11.06 15.30 25.09
C LEU A 193 -12.26 15.68 25.94
N GLU A 194 -13.44 15.87 25.31
CA GLU A 194 -14.69 16.16 26.02
C GLU A 194 -15.10 15.00 26.95
N LYS A 195 -14.99 13.74 26.46
CA LYS A 195 -15.24 12.53 27.24
C LYS A 195 -14.33 12.41 28.47
N GLU A 196 -13.08 12.90 28.36
CA GLU A 196 -12.11 12.97 29.45
C GLU A 196 -12.31 14.17 30.38
N GLY A 197 -13.33 15.00 30.14
CA GLY A 197 -13.57 16.23 30.92
C GLY A 197 -12.60 17.38 30.63
N LYS A 198 -11.76 17.24 29.60
CA LYS A 198 -10.80 18.28 29.15
C LYS A 198 -11.48 19.29 28.23
N THR A 199 -12.50 19.94 28.78
CA THR A 199 -13.42 20.82 27.99
C THR A 199 -12.68 21.94 27.27
N ASP A 200 -11.69 22.58 27.90
CA ASP A 200 -10.99 23.70 27.25
C ASP A 200 -10.10 23.27 26.08
N GLU A 201 -9.52 22.06 26.15
CA GLU A 201 -8.76 21.49 25.05
C GLU A 201 -9.71 21.04 23.91
N ALA A 202 -10.85 20.45 24.26
CA ALA A 202 -11.88 20.07 23.29
C ALA A 202 -12.40 21.30 22.52
N MET A 203 -12.68 22.42 23.23
CA MET A 203 -13.13 23.67 22.62
C MET A 203 -12.13 24.26 21.63
N LYS A 204 -10.82 24.12 21.90
CA LYS A 204 -9.78 24.53 20.95
C LYS A 204 -9.86 23.72 19.64
N LYS A 205 -10.10 22.40 19.73
CA LYS A 205 -10.23 21.53 18.56
C LYS A 205 -11.50 21.83 17.77
N TYR A 206 -12.64 22.05 18.44
CA TYR A 206 -13.90 22.49 17.79
C TYR A 206 -13.72 23.82 17.07
N LYS A 207 -13.03 24.78 17.70
CA LYS A 207 -12.76 26.09 17.09
C LYS A 207 -11.87 25.93 15.86
N GLU A 208 -10.78 25.19 15.97
CA GLU A 208 -9.87 24.94 14.86
C GLU A 208 -10.60 24.29 13.68
N LEU A 209 -11.49 23.31 13.94
CA LEU A 209 -12.30 22.66 12.91
C LEU A 209 -13.23 23.68 12.21
N SER A 210 -13.97 24.47 12.99
CA SER A 210 -14.94 25.45 12.43
C SER A 210 -14.26 26.54 11.61
N GLU A 211 -13.04 26.93 11.97
CA GLU A 211 -12.27 27.97 11.28
C GLU A 211 -11.55 27.44 10.02
N LYS A 212 -10.88 26.28 10.14
CA LYS A 212 -10.06 25.73 9.02
C LYS A 212 -10.87 24.89 8.04
N PHE A 213 -11.97 24.29 8.49
CA PHE A 213 -12.78 23.36 7.69
C PHE A 213 -14.27 23.74 7.75
N PRO A 214 -14.66 24.96 7.32
CA PRO A 214 -16.05 25.44 7.44
C PRO A 214 -17.06 24.63 6.63
N ASN A 215 -16.60 23.92 5.59
CA ASN A 215 -17.42 23.06 4.73
C ASN A 215 -17.37 21.58 5.15
N SER A 216 -16.72 21.25 6.26
CA SER A 216 -16.69 19.88 6.80
C SER A 216 -18.09 19.44 7.23
N PRO A 217 -18.46 18.17 7.07
CA PRO A 217 -19.71 17.62 7.62
C PRO A 217 -19.78 17.75 9.15
N PHE A 218 -18.66 17.96 9.83
CA PHE A 218 -18.58 18.15 11.28
C PHE A 218 -18.65 19.63 11.73
N SER A 219 -18.69 20.57 10.79
CA SER A 219 -18.64 22.02 11.11
C SER A 219 -19.81 22.48 11.96
N ASP A 220 -21.02 21.98 11.69
CA ASP A 220 -22.22 22.38 12.44
C ASP A 220 -22.18 21.84 13.87
N GLU A 221 -21.71 20.62 14.08
CA GLU A 221 -21.47 20.09 15.45
C GLU A 221 -20.45 20.95 16.20
N ALA A 222 -19.34 21.28 15.57
CA ALA A 222 -18.31 22.11 16.19
C ALA A 222 -18.85 23.49 16.58
N LYS A 223 -19.63 24.15 15.73
CA LYS A 223 -20.28 25.45 16.02
C LYS A 223 -21.29 25.35 17.16
N ALA A 224 -22.10 24.28 17.18
CA ALA A 224 -23.06 24.04 18.26
C ALA A 224 -22.37 23.90 19.63
N LYS A 225 -21.25 23.15 19.66
CA LYS A 225 -20.44 23.00 20.89
C LYS A 225 -19.82 24.32 21.36
N LEU A 226 -19.41 25.18 20.44
CA LEU A 226 -18.86 26.52 20.76
C LEU A 226 -19.94 27.51 21.21
N GLY A 227 -21.17 27.41 20.65
CA GLY A 227 -22.31 28.26 20.97
C GLY A 227 -22.93 27.97 22.33
N GLY A 228 -22.96 26.68 22.75
CA GLY A 228 -23.58 26.29 24.03
C GLY A 228 -22.86 26.78 25.29
N LYS A 229 -21.65 27.36 25.17
CA LYS A 229 -20.92 27.95 26.32
C LYS A 229 -21.28 29.42 26.58
N LYS A 230 -22.19 30.03 25.80
CA LYS A 230 -22.60 31.46 25.95
C LYS A 230 -23.79 31.68 26.87
N GLU A 231 -24.46 30.63 27.35
CA GLU A 231 -25.67 30.70 28.14
C GLU A 231 -25.51 30.17 29.58
N GLY A 232 -24.30 30.18 30.15
CA GLY A 232 -24.06 29.73 31.52
C GLY A 232 -23.38 30.77 32.41
#